data_5f96d7fc7a29c3211031a100f8a3331e
#
_entry.id   5f96d7fc7a29c3211031a100f8a3331e
#
_cell.length_a   1.000
_cell.length_b   1.000
_cell.length_c   1.000
_cell.angle_alpha   90.00
_cell.angle_beta   90.00
_cell.angle_gamma   90.00
#
_symmetry.space_group_name_H-M   'P 1'
#
loop_
_entity.id
_entity.type
_entity.pdbx_description
1 polymer ?
#
loop_
_entity_poly.entity_id
_entity_poly.type
_entity_poly.pdbx_seq_one_letter_code
_entity_poly.pdbx_strand_id
1 'polypeptide(L)'
;MELFSIRIQRTFQLVSTAKYVKREDIYICPNGIPNSCKEELKARRNNEVPHLLFLSNLLISKGVTVLLDALKILKEKEYTFVCQFVGGETSEMGAVQFSEEVDKRNLNDRIAYVGRKVGEEKEAFFRQSDVFVFPTYYYNECFPLVILEAMEYKLPVISTNEGGIPDMVKDGENGLICEKQNPVSLADCIAKLLDDEELRVKMGSAGHEKFCREFTLDKFENRMRDILNQNLFSS
;
A
#
# COMPACT_ATOMS: atom_id res chain seq x y z
N MET A 1 2.18 37.67 10.41
CA MET A 1 2.36 36.22 10.47
C MET A 1 1.92 35.68 9.12
N GLU A 2 2.88 35.41 8.25
CA GLU A 2 2.58 34.85 6.94
C GLU A 2 2.11 33.41 7.08
N LEU A 3 0.95 33.12 6.48
CA LEU A 3 0.37 31.79 6.49
C LEU A 3 1.06 30.96 5.39
N PHE A 4 1.84 29.95 5.78
CA PHE A 4 2.31 28.92 4.86
C PHE A 4 1.64 27.57 5.15
N SER A 5 1.59 26.71 4.17
CA SER A 5 0.95 25.39 4.27
C SER A 5 1.89 24.28 3.86
N ILE A 6 2.06 23.30 4.74
CA ILE A 6 2.81 22.07 4.46
C ILE A 6 1.84 21.00 4.00
N ARG A 7 2.19 20.27 2.93
CA ARG A 7 1.35 19.23 2.33
C ARG A 7 2.08 17.89 2.22
N ILE A 8 1.35 16.81 2.38
CA ILE A 8 1.88 15.45 2.38
C ILE A 8 2.01 14.89 0.95
N GLN A 9 1.19 15.41 0.02
CA GLN A 9 1.16 14.91 -1.36
C GLN A 9 1.01 16.03 -2.39
N ARG A 10 1.51 15.77 -3.62
CA ARG A 10 1.56 16.79 -4.67
C ARG A 10 0.23 17.09 -5.34
N THR A 11 -0.60 16.08 -5.59
CA THR A 11 -1.64 16.21 -6.62
C THR A 11 -3.00 16.57 -6.06
N PHE A 12 -3.53 15.83 -5.09
CA PHE A 12 -4.92 15.99 -4.66
C PHE A 12 -5.15 17.22 -3.76
N GLN A 13 -4.20 17.50 -2.85
CA GLN A 13 -4.35 18.60 -1.90
C GLN A 13 -4.02 19.99 -2.48
N LEU A 14 -3.27 20.05 -3.58
CA LEU A 14 -2.95 21.31 -4.24
C LEU A 14 -4.21 22.02 -4.79
N VAL A 15 -5.11 21.26 -5.39
CA VAL A 15 -6.33 21.81 -6.01
C VAL A 15 -7.29 22.41 -4.96
N SER A 16 -7.45 21.73 -3.82
CA SER A 16 -8.37 22.19 -2.77
C SER A 16 -7.83 23.37 -1.96
N THR A 17 -6.51 23.52 -1.89
CA THR A 17 -5.85 24.52 -1.02
C THR A 17 -5.43 25.78 -1.75
N ALA A 18 -5.19 25.71 -3.06
CA ALA A 18 -4.89 26.89 -3.89
C ALA A 18 -5.97 27.99 -3.80
N LYS A 19 -7.14 27.64 -3.26
CA LYS A 19 -8.23 28.59 -2.97
C LYS A 19 -7.95 29.51 -1.75
N TYR A 20 -7.07 29.07 -0.83
CA TYR A 20 -6.84 29.75 0.46
C TYR A 20 -5.39 30.17 0.70
N VAL A 21 -4.44 29.56 0.01
CA VAL A 21 -3.00 29.81 0.17
C VAL A 21 -2.38 29.96 -1.21
N LYS A 22 -1.48 30.92 -1.39
CA LYS A 22 -0.76 31.08 -2.65
C LYS A 22 0.09 29.85 -2.94
N ARG A 23 0.27 29.54 -4.22
CA ARG A 23 1.01 28.35 -4.66
C ARG A 23 2.47 28.34 -4.20
N GLU A 24 3.09 29.50 -4.12
CA GLU A 24 4.45 29.73 -3.64
C GLU A 24 4.64 29.42 -2.15
N ASP A 25 3.53 29.49 -1.37
CA ASP A 25 3.51 29.21 0.08
C ASP A 25 3.13 27.77 0.41
N ILE A 26 3.06 26.88 -0.59
CA ILE A 26 2.71 25.48 -0.42
C ILE A 26 3.97 24.60 -0.55
N TYR A 27 4.30 23.93 0.53
CA TYR A 27 5.44 23.00 0.61
C TYR A 27 4.97 21.55 0.63
N ILE A 28 5.65 20.69 -0.13
CA ILE A 28 5.35 19.26 -0.19
C ILE A 28 6.28 18.52 0.77
N CYS A 29 5.70 17.88 1.76
CA CYS A 29 6.42 17.08 2.75
C CYS A 29 5.74 15.70 2.90
N PRO A 30 6.06 14.72 2.06
CA PRO A 30 5.55 13.36 2.18
C PRO A 30 5.89 12.76 3.54
N ASN A 31 4.97 11.96 4.10
CA ASN A 31 5.23 11.23 5.32
C ASN A 31 6.41 10.28 5.19
N GLY A 32 7.07 10.02 6.30
CA GLY A 32 8.09 9.00 6.45
C GLY A 32 7.76 8.06 7.60
N ILE A 33 8.26 6.84 7.53
CA ILE A 33 8.18 5.86 8.61
C ILE A 33 9.59 5.47 9.07
N PRO A 34 9.75 4.98 10.33
CA PRO A 34 11.01 4.42 10.77
C PRO A 34 11.49 3.33 9.80
N ASN A 35 12.78 3.29 9.52
CA ASN A 35 13.39 2.19 8.77
C ASN A 35 13.80 1.11 9.78
N SER A 36 12.95 0.12 9.96
CA SER A 36 13.13 -0.99 10.90
C SER A 36 14.00 -2.10 10.33
N CYS A 37 14.13 -2.18 9.00
CA CYS A 37 14.83 -3.25 8.28
C CYS A 37 16.30 -2.96 8.01
N LYS A 38 16.99 -2.23 8.92
CA LYS A 38 18.39 -1.77 8.69
C LYS A 38 19.39 -2.90 8.46
N GLU A 39 19.14 -4.13 8.85
CA GLU A 39 20.20 -5.16 8.85
C GLU A 39 19.87 -6.56 8.33
N GLU A 40 18.61 -6.98 8.23
CA GLU A 40 18.32 -8.34 7.73
C GLU A 40 16.96 -8.44 7.05
N LEU A 41 16.84 -7.94 5.82
CA LEU A 41 15.94 -8.63 4.90
C LEU A 41 16.58 -9.98 4.59
N LYS A 42 16.37 -10.97 5.50
CA LYS A 42 16.77 -12.36 5.27
C LYS A 42 16.30 -12.74 3.88
N ALA A 43 17.15 -13.52 3.21
CA ALA A 43 16.84 -14.07 1.90
C ALA A 43 15.37 -14.47 1.87
N ARG A 44 14.64 -13.89 0.91
CA ARG A 44 13.20 -14.12 0.70
C ARG A 44 12.95 -15.62 0.80
N ARG A 45 12.00 -16.06 1.62
CA ARG A 45 11.59 -17.47 1.61
C ARG A 45 11.12 -17.76 0.19
N ASN A 46 11.68 -18.77 -0.41
CA ASN A 46 11.18 -19.30 -1.67
C ASN A 46 9.87 -20.04 -1.31
N ASN A 47 8.77 -19.31 -1.28
CA ASN A 47 7.46 -19.91 -1.03
C ASN A 47 7.12 -20.74 -2.26
N GLU A 48 6.86 -22.04 -2.09
CA GLU A 48 6.37 -22.88 -3.18
C GLU A 48 5.05 -22.34 -3.77
N VAL A 49 4.26 -21.68 -2.93
CA VAL A 49 3.00 -21.02 -3.29
C VAL A 49 3.13 -19.53 -2.98
N PRO A 50 2.92 -18.63 -3.94
CA PRO A 50 3.00 -17.18 -3.69
C PRO A 50 2.01 -16.70 -2.65
N HIS A 51 2.47 -15.84 -1.74
CA HIS A 51 1.71 -15.26 -0.65
C HIS A 51 1.34 -13.80 -0.97
N LEU A 52 0.05 -13.54 -1.06
CA LEU A 52 -0.52 -12.21 -1.18
C LEU A 52 -0.87 -11.65 0.19
N LEU A 53 -0.62 -10.37 0.42
CA LEU A 53 -0.96 -9.68 1.67
C LEU A 53 -1.91 -8.50 1.38
N PHE A 54 -3.06 -8.51 2.04
CA PHE A 54 -3.91 -7.35 2.23
C PHE A 54 -3.81 -6.90 3.69
N LEU A 55 -3.46 -5.64 3.94
CA LEU A 55 -3.36 -5.10 5.29
C LEU A 55 -4.11 -3.78 5.42
N SER A 56 -5.31 -3.85 5.98
CA SER A 56 -6.18 -2.72 6.32
C SER A 56 -7.33 -3.23 7.18
N ASN A 57 -8.02 -2.32 7.87
CA ASN A 57 -9.31 -2.67 8.45
C ASN A 57 -10.28 -3.16 7.37
N LEU A 58 -11.23 -4.02 7.74
CA LEU A 58 -12.26 -4.58 6.85
C LEU A 58 -13.29 -3.50 6.48
N LEU A 59 -12.84 -2.51 5.72
CA LEU A 59 -13.65 -1.43 5.17
C LEU A 59 -13.85 -1.70 3.69
N ILE A 60 -15.11 -1.69 3.21
CA ILE A 60 -15.45 -2.05 1.83
C ILE A 60 -14.68 -1.18 0.83
N SER A 61 -14.60 0.13 1.10
CA SER A 61 -13.89 1.09 0.26
C SER A 61 -12.35 0.91 0.23
N LYS A 62 -11.76 0.10 1.13
CA LYS A 62 -10.36 -0.34 1.04
C LYS A 62 -10.16 -1.48 0.02
N GLY A 63 -11.24 -1.89 -0.64
CA GLY A 63 -11.19 -2.84 -1.73
C GLY A 63 -11.28 -4.30 -1.31
N VAL A 64 -11.76 -4.60 -0.09
CA VAL A 64 -11.87 -5.97 0.43
C VAL A 64 -12.64 -6.87 -0.54
N THR A 65 -13.86 -6.47 -0.93
CA THR A 65 -14.73 -7.26 -1.84
C THR A 65 -14.16 -7.30 -3.26
N VAL A 66 -13.55 -6.22 -3.73
CA VAL A 66 -12.89 -6.17 -5.06
C VAL A 66 -11.75 -7.18 -5.12
N LEU A 67 -10.96 -7.29 -4.05
CA LEU A 67 -9.88 -8.28 -3.97
C LEU A 67 -10.45 -9.70 -3.92
N LEU A 68 -11.49 -9.97 -3.11
CA LEU A 68 -12.14 -11.28 -3.09
C LEU A 68 -12.66 -11.71 -4.47
N ASP A 69 -13.28 -10.80 -5.22
CA ASP A 69 -13.74 -11.07 -6.58
C ASP A 69 -12.57 -11.32 -7.55
N ALA A 70 -11.48 -10.59 -7.44
CA ALA A 70 -10.26 -10.82 -8.23
C ALA A 70 -9.62 -12.18 -7.91
N LEU A 71 -9.56 -12.56 -6.64
CA LEU A 71 -9.04 -13.85 -6.22
C LEU A 71 -9.91 -15.02 -6.69
N LYS A 72 -11.24 -14.84 -6.77
CA LYS A 72 -12.14 -15.82 -7.39
C LYS A 72 -11.80 -16.00 -8.87
N ILE A 73 -11.63 -14.93 -9.64
CA ILE A 73 -11.23 -14.98 -11.05
C ILE A 73 -9.92 -15.75 -11.21
N LEU A 74 -8.93 -15.49 -10.36
CA LEU A 74 -7.64 -16.19 -10.39
C LEU A 74 -7.78 -17.68 -10.06
N LYS A 75 -8.60 -18.06 -9.08
CA LYS A 75 -8.88 -19.45 -8.75
C LYS A 75 -9.57 -20.18 -9.93
N GLU A 76 -10.54 -19.54 -10.60
CA GLU A 76 -11.21 -20.07 -11.77
C GLU A 76 -10.25 -20.23 -12.98
N LYS A 77 -9.19 -19.41 -13.05
CA LYS A 77 -8.08 -19.54 -14.00
C LYS A 77 -6.97 -20.51 -13.52
N GLU A 78 -7.21 -21.26 -12.45
CA GLU A 78 -6.31 -22.29 -11.88
C GLU A 78 -4.99 -21.76 -11.32
N TYR A 79 -4.88 -20.46 -11.02
CA TYR A 79 -3.71 -19.90 -10.34
C TYR A 79 -3.57 -20.46 -8.90
N THR A 80 -2.33 -20.72 -8.51
CA THR A 80 -2.00 -21.16 -7.14
C THR A 80 -1.48 -19.98 -6.34
N PHE A 81 -2.14 -19.68 -5.22
CA PHE A 81 -1.77 -18.58 -4.29
C PHE A 81 -2.41 -18.82 -2.93
N VAL A 82 -1.93 -18.13 -1.91
CA VAL A 82 -2.63 -17.89 -0.65
C VAL A 82 -2.73 -16.39 -0.43
N CYS A 83 -3.79 -15.92 0.22
CA CYS A 83 -3.97 -14.50 0.53
C CYS A 83 -4.32 -14.32 2.00
N GLN A 84 -3.55 -13.48 2.68
CA GLN A 84 -3.77 -13.15 4.09
C GLN A 84 -4.40 -11.77 4.20
N PHE A 85 -5.53 -11.69 4.90
CA PHE A 85 -6.20 -10.45 5.26
C PHE A 85 -5.88 -10.11 6.72
N VAL A 86 -5.17 -9.02 6.92
CA VAL A 86 -4.72 -8.53 8.23
C VAL A 86 -5.35 -7.18 8.50
N GLY A 87 -6.06 -7.05 9.62
CA GLY A 87 -6.68 -5.78 10.01
C GLY A 87 -7.88 -5.96 10.94
N GLY A 88 -8.36 -4.86 11.46
CA GLY A 88 -9.50 -4.86 12.36
C GLY A 88 -10.85 -4.95 11.65
N GLU A 89 -11.83 -5.46 12.37
CA GLU A 89 -13.23 -5.39 11.98
C GLU A 89 -13.75 -3.95 11.98
N THR A 90 -14.80 -3.69 11.21
CA THR A 90 -15.48 -2.40 11.17
C THR A 90 -17.00 -2.60 11.30
N SER A 91 -17.74 -1.50 11.40
CA SER A 91 -19.21 -1.55 11.31
C SER A 91 -19.73 -1.98 9.94
N GLU A 92 -18.90 -1.91 8.88
CA GLU A 92 -19.27 -2.34 7.54
C GLU A 92 -19.04 -3.84 7.33
N MET A 93 -18.01 -4.42 7.99
CA MET A 93 -17.64 -5.82 7.83
C MET A 93 -16.93 -6.35 9.08
N GLY A 94 -17.55 -7.32 9.74
CA GLY A 94 -16.95 -8.10 10.81
C GLY A 94 -16.40 -9.44 10.28
N ALA A 95 -15.79 -10.22 11.17
CA ALA A 95 -15.19 -11.51 10.83
C ALA A 95 -16.22 -12.51 10.24
N VAL A 96 -17.44 -12.51 10.76
CA VAL A 96 -18.52 -13.40 10.29
C VAL A 96 -18.92 -13.03 8.86
N GLN A 97 -19.20 -11.77 8.59
CA GLN A 97 -19.55 -11.29 7.25
C GLN A 97 -18.41 -11.54 6.25
N PHE A 98 -17.15 -11.32 6.69
CA PHE A 98 -16.00 -11.61 5.85
C PHE A 98 -15.93 -13.11 5.48
N SER A 99 -16.13 -14.00 6.45
CA SER A 99 -16.17 -15.44 6.22
C SER A 99 -17.27 -15.83 5.23
N GLU A 100 -18.47 -15.26 5.37
CA GLU A 100 -19.56 -15.48 4.42
C GLU A 100 -19.21 -15.02 3.00
N GLU A 101 -18.51 -13.89 2.87
CA GLU A 101 -18.06 -13.39 1.56
C GLU A 101 -16.99 -14.29 0.93
N VAL A 102 -16.11 -14.90 1.75
CA VAL A 102 -15.15 -15.91 1.32
C VAL A 102 -15.84 -17.20 0.87
N ASP A 103 -16.82 -17.67 1.66
CA ASP A 103 -17.62 -18.89 1.37
C ASP A 103 -18.40 -18.75 0.06
N LYS A 104 -19.09 -17.63 -0.16
CA LYS A 104 -19.83 -17.33 -1.39
C LYS A 104 -18.96 -17.41 -2.65
N ARG A 105 -17.66 -17.18 -2.52
CA ARG A 105 -16.69 -17.22 -3.62
C ARG A 105 -15.92 -18.52 -3.69
N ASN A 106 -16.19 -19.47 -2.76
CA ASN A 106 -15.46 -20.73 -2.64
C ASN A 106 -13.95 -20.54 -2.51
N LEU A 107 -13.51 -19.64 -1.60
CA LEU A 107 -12.10 -19.25 -1.42
C LEU A 107 -11.51 -19.73 -0.08
N ASN A 108 -12.18 -20.59 0.69
CA ASN A 108 -11.76 -21.02 2.03
C ASN A 108 -10.40 -21.71 2.08
N ASP A 109 -10.01 -22.35 0.99
CA ASP A 109 -8.72 -23.04 0.83
C ASP A 109 -7.58 -22.07 0.45
N ARG A 110 -7.86 -20.80 0.20
CA ARG A 110 -6.91 -19.82 -0.31
C ARG A 110 -6.74 -18.60 0.58
N ILE A 111 -7.69 -18.35 1.48
CA ILE A 111 -7.77 -17.09 2.24
C ILE A 111 -7.72 -17.37 3.74
N ALA A 112 -6.93 -16.54 4.43
CA ALA A 112 -6.92 -16.48 5.89
C ALA A 112 -7.18 -15.03 6.35
N TYR A 113 -8.20 -14.84 7.21
CA TYR A 113 -8.38 -13.62 7.97
C TYR A 113 -7.78 -13.82 9.37
N VAL A 114 -6.83 -12.96 9.74
CA VAL A 114 -6.06 -13.13 10.97
C VAL A 114 -6.31 -12.04 12.01
N GLY A 115 -7.27 -11.16 11.74
CA GLY A 115 -7.60 -10.06 12.64
C GLY A 115 -6.52 -8.96 12.67
N ARG A 116 -6.67 -8.05 13.63
CA ARG A 116 -5.72 -6.94 13.80
C ARG A 116 -4.40 -7.44 14.37
N LYS A 117 -3.29 -7.03 13.75
CA LYS A 117 -1.92 -7.29 14.20
C LYS A 117 -1.15 -5.98 14.34
N VAL A 118 -0.21 -5.94 15.29
CA VAL A 118 0.64 -4.77 15.57
C VAL A 118 2.07 -5.22 15.84
N GLY A 119 3.03 -4.28 15.71
CA GLY A 119 4.45 -4.54 16.00
C GLY A 119 4.99 -5.74 15.23
N GLU A 120 5.76 -6.57 15.90
CA GLU A 120 6.47 -7.72 15.30
C GLU A 120 5.53 -8.75 14.65
N GLU A 121 4.33 -8.97 15.22
CA GLU A 121 3.34 -9.86 14.60
C GLU A 121 2.90 -9.33 13.22
N LYS A 122 2.68 -8.02 13.09
CA LYS A 122 2.34 -7.38 11.81
C LYS A 122 3.49 -7.49 10.81
N GLU A 123 4.72 -7.23 11.26
CA GLU A 123 5.91 -7.29 10.44
C GLU A 123 6.16 -8.71 9.89
N ALA A 124 5.82 -9.74 10.65
CA ALA A 124 5.95 -11.12 10.19
C ALA A 124 5.14 -11.40 8.92
N PHE A 125 3.96 -10.75 8.74
CA PHE A 125 3.17 -10.88 7.52
C PHE A 125 3.85 -10.25 6.32
N PHE A 126 4.47 -9.07 6.46
CA PHE A 126 5.26 -8.49 5.38
C PHE A 126 6.45 -9.36 4.99
N ARG A 127 7.17 -9.93 5.99
CA ARG A 127 8.34 -10.80 5.74
C ARG A 127 7.98 -12.12 5.04
N GLN A 128 6.75 -12.61 5.20
CA GLN A 128 6.28 -13.88 4.65
C GLN A 128 5.59 -13.74 3.30
N SER A 129 5.27 -12.53 2.89
CA SER A 129 4.49 -12.24 1.68
C SER A 129 5.38 -11.99 0.47
N ASP A 130 4.80 -12.18 -0.72
CA ASP A 130 5.44 -11.99 -2.02
C ASP A 130 4.91 -10.77 -2.75
N VAL A 131 3.65 -10.42 -2.52
CA VAL A 131 2.99 -9.27 -3.14
C VAL A 131 2.10 -8.58 -2.12
N PHE A 132 2.15 -7.27 -2.07
CA PHE A 132 1.22 -6.45 -1.29
C PHE A 132 0.10 -5.94 -2.19
N VAL A 133 -1.16 -6.18 -1.81
CA VAL A 133 -2.34 -5.83 -2.61
C VAL A 133 -3.25 -4.91 -1.81
N PHE A 134 -3.42 -3.67 -2.28
CA PHE A 134 -4.21 -2.64 -1.60
C PHE A 134 -5.08 -1.87 -2.60
N PRO A 135 -6.18 -2.48 -3.11
CA PRO A 135 -7.00 -1.93 -4.19
C PRO A 135 -8.04 -0.93 -3.68
N THR A 136 -7.59 0.02 -2.86
CA THR A 136 -8.44 1.02 -2.22
C THR A 136 -9.09 1.95 -3.25
N TYR A 137 -10.36 2.31 -3.00
CA TYR A 137 -11.07 3.41 -3.66
C TYR A 137 -11.69 4.36 -2.62
N TYR A 138 -11.09 4.36 -1.42
CA TYR A 138 -11.50 5.23 -0.33
C TYR A 138 -11.16 6.68 -0.66
N TYR A 139 -12.17 7.49 -0.96
CA TYR A 139 -12.00 8.86 -1.47
C TYR A 139 -11.20 9.82 -0.55
N ASN A 140 -11.09 9.50 0.74
CA ASN A 140 -10.26 10.22 1.70
C ASN A 140 -8.87 9.60 1.86
N GLU A 141 -8.44 8.71 0.96
CA GLU A 141 -7.09 8.16 0.99
C GLU A 141 -6.09 9.26 0.70
N CYS A 142 -5.32 9.65 1.71
CA CYS A 142 -4.32 10.69 1.54
C CYS A 142 -2.95 10.08 1.17
N PHE A 143 -2.38 9.34 2.10
CA PHE A 143 -1.03 8.81 1.97
C PHE A 143 -0.92 7.53 2.82
N PRO A 144 -1.31 6.37 2.30
CA PRO A 144 -1.41 5.13 3.08
C PRO A 144 -0.03 4.61 3.50
N LEU A 145 0.29 4.75 4.79
CA LEU A 145 1.58 4.35 5.36
C LEU A 145 1.87 2.85 5.17
N VAL A 146 0.84 2.03 5.05
CA VAL A 146 0.97 0.59 4.81
C VAL A 146 1.66 0.28 3.48
N ILE A 147 1.58 1.16 2.49
CA ILE A 147 2.33 1.04 1.24
C ILE A 147 3.83 1.28 1.50
N LEU A 148 4.19 2.25 2.34
CA LEU A 148 5.58 2.47 2.72
C LEU A 148 6.13 1.26 3.50
N GLU A 149 5.33 0.69 4.39
CA GLU A 149 5.67 -0.54 5.11
C GLU A 149 5.94 -1.69 4.12
N ALA A 150 5.07 -1.90 3.12
CA ALA A 150 5.29 -2.91 2.09
C ALA A 150 6.58 -2.67 1.27
N MET A 151 6.85 -1.41 0.89
CA MET A 151 8.07 -1.03 0.19
C MET A 151 9.33 -1.27 1.05
N GLU A 152 9.26 -1.01 2.36
CA GLU A 152 10.32 -1.32 3.31
C GLU A 152 10.72 -2.80 3.25
N TYR A 153 9.73 -3.71 3.15
CA TYR A 153 9.93 -5.15 3.06
C TYR A 153 10.16 -5.68 1.63
N LYS A 154 10.45 -4.80 0.66
CA LYS A 154 10.68 -5.16 -0.75
C LYS A 154 9.51 -5.88 -1.40
N LEU A 155 8.28 -5.62 -0.99
CA LEU A 155 7.11 -6.16 -1.65
C LEU A 155 6.73 -5.27 -2.84
N PRO A 156 6.53 -5.84 -4.04
CA PRO A 156 5.86 -5.12 -5.11
C PRO A 156 4.42 -4.81 -4.67
N VAL A 157 3.97 -3.60 -4.97
CA VAL A 157 2.65 -3.11 -4.56
C VAL A 157 1.69 -3.13 -5.72
N ILE A 158 0.52 -3.74 -5.54
CA ILE A 158 -0.62 -3.56 -6.45
C ILE A 158 -1.63 -2.66 -5.75
N SER A 159 -1.95 -1.52 -6.38
CA SER A 159 -2.91 -0.56 -5.81
C SER A 159 -3.67 0.19 -6.92
N THR A 160 -4.35 1.26 -6.56
CA THR A 160 -5.10 2.13 -7.49
C THR A 160 -4.47 3.52 -7.53
N ASN A 161 -4.96 4.37 -8.41
CA ASN A 161 -4.57 5.77 -8.50
C ASN A 161 -5.32 6.67 -7.48
N GLU A 162 -5.69 6.16 -6.29
CA GLU A 162 -6.39 6.94 -5.26
C GLU A 162 -5.43 7.83 -4.47
N GLY A 163 -5.84 9.05 -4.19
CA GLY A 163 -5.14 9.98 -3.31
C GLY A 163 -3.68 10.20 -3.68
N GLY A 164 -2.76 9.99 -2.73
CA GLY A 164 -1.31 10.11 -2.90
C GLY A 164 -0.60 8.83 -3.35
N ILE A 165 -1.34 7.76 -3.64
CA ILE A 165 -0.74 6.49 -4.08
C ILE A 165 0.15 6.64 -5.32
N PRO A 166 -0.21 7.44 -6.36
CA PRO A 166 0.66 7.65 -7.52
C PRO A 166 2.01 8.33 -7.20
N ASP A 167 2.11 9.03 -6.08
CA ASP A 167 3.40 9.59 -5.62
C ASP A 167 4.32 8.48 -5.04
N MET A 168 3.74 7.41 -4.50
CA MET A 168 4.45 6.28 -3.90
C MET A 168 4.70 5.14 -4.90
N VAL A 169 3.66 4.74 -5.62
CA VAL A 169 3.67 3.61 -6.55
C VAL A 169 3.63 4.13 -7.98
N LYS A 170 4.68 3.82 -8.75
CA LYS A 170 4.75 4.13 -10.17
C LYS A 170 4.52 2.85 -10.98
N ASP A 171 3.48 2.88 -11.79
CA ASP A 171 3.05 1.71 -12.58
C ASP A 171 4.18 1.17 -13.46
N GLY A 172 4.40 -0.15 -13.39
CA GLY A 172 5.43 -0.84 -14.14
C GLY A 172 6.86 -0.69 -13.58
N GLU A 173 7.11 0.19 -12.58
CA GLU A 173 8.44 0.38 -11.99
C GLU A 173 8.58 -0.31 -10.63
N ASN A 174 7.80 0.12 -9.64
CA ASN A 174 7.87 -0.41 -8.27
C ASN A 174 6.53 -1.01 -7.80
N GLY A 175 5.61 -1.22 -8.73
CA GLY A 175 4.32 -1.82 -8.50
C GLY A 175 3.43 -1.74 -9.73
N LEU A 176 2.17 -2.10 -9.58
CA LEU A 176 1.17 -2.04 -10.63
C LEU A 176 -0.05 -1.25 -10.14
N ILE A 177 -0.63 -0.47 -11.05
CA ILE A 177 -1.85 0.31 -10.80
C ILE A 177 -3.01 -0.33 -11.54
N CYS A 178 -4.00 -0.84 -10.79
CA CYS A 178 -5.24 -1.36 -11.35
C CYS A 178 -6.34 -0.29 -11.36
N GLU A 179 -7.38 -0.52 -12.15
CA GLU A 179 -8.58 0.31 -12.16
C GLU A 179 -9.35 0.15 -10.84
N LYS A 180 -9.89 1.26 -10.34
CA LYS A 180 -10.72 1.26 -9.12
C LYS A 180 -11.97 0.41 -9.33
N GLN A 181 -12.35 -0.36 -8.31
CA GLN A 181 -13.56 -1.18 -8.31
C GLN A 181 -13.67 -2.15 -9.50
N ASN A 182 -12.54 -2.52 -10.11
CA ASN A 182 -12.48 -3.44 -11.23
C ASN A 182 -11.73 -4.74 -10.84
N PRO A 183 -12.45 -5.81 -10.48
CA PRO A 183 -11.82 -7.08 -10.11
C PRO A 183 -11.03 -7.74 -11.23
N VAL A 184 -11.42 -7.52 -12.49
CA VAL A 184 -10.71 -8.08 -13.65
C VAL A 184 -9.35 -7.42 -13.80
N SER A 185 -9.30 -6.09 -13.79
CA SER A 185 -8.06 -5.33 -13.84
C SER A 185 -7.12 -5.70 -12.67
N LEU A 186 -7.68 -5.87 -11.47
CA LEU A 186 -6.91 -6.31 -10.31
C LEU A 186 -6.37 -7.75 -10.47
N ALA A 187 -7.20 -8.67 -10.97
CA ALA A 187 -6.79 -10.05 -11.22
C ALA A 187 -5.66 -10.12 -12.25
N ASP A 188 -5.73 -9.33 -13.33
CA ASP A 188 -4.67 -9.28 -14.35
C ASP A 188 -3.35 -8.73 -13.79
N CYS A 189 -3.40 -7.70 -12.92
CA CYS A 189 -2.21 -7.22 -12.21
C CYS A 189 -1.61 -8.29 -11.29
N ILE A 190 -2.46 -9.03 -10.54
CA ILE A 190 -1.99 -10.10 -9.66
C ILE A 190 -1.40 -11.24 -10.50
N ALA A 191 -2.09 -11.70 -11.55
CA ALA A 191 -1.63 -12.76 -12.46
C ALA A 191 -0.23 -12.45 -13.00
N LYS A 192 -0.02 -11.23 -13.50
CA LYS A 192 1.28 -10.78 -14.01
C LYS A 192 2.41 -10.94 -12.99
N LEU A 193 2.15 -10.68 -11.70
CA LEU A 193 3.14 -10.87 -10.65
C LEU A 193 3.22 -12.32 -10.16
N LEU A 194 2.18 -13.14 -10.32
CA LEU A 194 2.24 -14.57 -10.03
C LEU A 194 3.09 -15.31 -11.07
N ASP A 195 2.95 -14.94 -12.33
CA ASP A 195 3.64 -15.58 -13.47
C ASP A 195 5.13 -15.21 -13.57
N ASP A 196 5.55 -14.07 -12.99
CA ASP A 196 6.91 -13.54 -13.17
C ASP A 196 7.56 -13.19 -11.82
N GLU A 197 8.36 -14.12 -11.29
CA GLU A 197 9.11 -13.95 -10.05
C GLU A 197 10.20 -12.88 -10.18
N GLU A 198 10.89 -12.82 -11.33
CA GLU A 198 11.94 -11.83 -11.54
C GLU A 198 11.36 -10.42 -11.51
N LEU A 199 10.18 -10.24 -12.11
CA LEU A 199 9.44 -8.98 -12.07
C LEU A 199 9.04 -8.61 -10.62
N ARG A 200 8.56 -9.59 -9.82
CA ARG A 200 8.26 -9.36 -8.40
C ARG A 200 9.47 -8.83 -7.65
N VAL A 201 10.62 -9.51 -7.81
CA VAL A 201 11.86 -9.13 -7.15
C VAL A 201 12.35 -7.75 -7.62
N LYS A 202 12.32 -7.49 -8.90
CA LYS A 202 12.72 -6.21 -9.51
C LYS A 202 11.86 -5.06 -8.98
N MET A 203 10.53 -5.21 -9.02
CA MET A 203 9.61 -4.17 -8.56
C MET A 203 9.73 -3.93 -7.05
N GLY A 204 9.83 -5.01 -6.27
CA GLY A 204 10.03 -4.89 -4.82
C GLY A 204 11.32 -4.19 -4.45
N SER A 205 12.42 -4.49 -5.16
CA SER A 205 13.71 -3.81 -4.96
C SER A 205 13.63 -2.33 -5.31
N ALA A 206 13.02 -1.98 -6.46
CA ALA A 206 12.80 -0.59 -6.87
C ALA A 206 11.92 0.18 -5.86
N GLY A 207 10.90 -0.47 -5.30
CA GLY A 207 10.07 0.07 -4.22
C GLY A 207 10.89 0.40 -2.98
N HIS A 208 11.71 -0.54 -2.54
CA HIS A 208 12.58 -0.36 -1.37
C HIS A 208 13.61 0.77 -1.58
N GLU A 209 14.24 0.83 -2.74
CA GLU A 209 15.17 1.92 -3.08
C GLU A 209 14.47 3.30 -3.01
N LYS A 210 13.24 3.39 -3.55
CA LYS A 210 12.44 4.62 -3.46
C LYS A 210 12.08 4.94 -2.01
N PHE A 211 11.68 3.95 -1.20
CA PHE A 211 11.42 4.12 0.23
C PHE A 211 12.64 4.69 0.96
N CYS A 212 13.81 4.08 0.80
CA CYS A 212 15.05 4.53 1.43
C CYS A 212 15.46 5.95 1.00
N ARG A 213 15.21 6.31 -0.26
CA ARG A 213 15.54 7.63 -0.81
C ARG A 213 14.59 8.72 -0.35
N GLU A 214 13.29 8.42 -0.17
CA GLU A 214 12.25 9.44 -0.07
C GLU A 214 11.39 9.38 1.19
N PHE A 215 11.19 8.20 1.79
CA PHE A 215 10.10 7.98 2.74
C PHE A 215 10.52 7.43 4.10
N THR A 216 11.80 7.46 4.44
CA THR A 216 12.24 7.17 5.81
C THR A 216 11.89 8.32 6.75
N LEU A 217 11.78 8.04 8.05
CA LEU A 217 11.53 9.06 9.07
C LEU A 217 12.58 10.17 9.03
N ASP A 218 13.86 9.82 8.90
CA ASP A 218 14.95 10.79 8.79
C ASP A 218 14.75 11.74 7.59
N LYS A 219 14.26 11.22 6.45
CA LYS A 219 13.98 12.04 5.27
C LYS A 219 12.80 12.98 5.49
N PHE A 220 11.77 12.53 6.17
CA PHE A 220 10.64 13.37 6.56
C PHE A 220 11.09 14.49 7.51
N GLU A 221 11.82 14.16 8.58
CA GLU A 221 12.30 15.12 9.57
C GLU A 221 13.21 16.18 8.97
N ASN A 222 14.17 15.76 8.13
CA ASN A 222 15.07 16.70 7.46
C ASN A 222 14.30 17.65 6.54
N ARG A 223 13.39 17.12 5.73
CA ARG A 223 12.54 17.94 4.83
C ARG A 223 11.67 18.91 5.62
N MET A 224 11.07 18.46 6.72
CA MET A 224 10.27 19.34 7.59
C MET A 224 11.12 20.44 8.20
N ARG A 225 12.33 20.10 8.67
CA ARG A 225 13.29 21.07 9.23
C ARG A 225 13.68 22.14 8.20
N ASP A 226 13.98 21.73 6.98
CA ASP A 226 14.35 22.64 5.89
C ASP A 226 13.21 23.61 5.56
N ILE A 227 11.97 23.12 5.47
CA ILE A 227 10.78 23.94 5.23
C ILE A 227 10.60 24.96 6.37
N LEU A 228 10.73 24.55 7.61
CA LEU A 228 10.57 25.43 8.77
C LEU A 228 11.67 26.48 8.82
N ASN A 229 12.92 26.11 8.58
CA ASN A 229 14.05 27.05 8.56
C ASN A 229 13.89 28.12 7.47
N GLN A 230 13.46 27.74 6.27
CA GLN A 230 13.22 28.67 5.18
C GLN A 230 12.12 29.71 5.50
N ASN A 231 11.11 29.34 6.27
CA ASN A 231 9.93 30.17 6.50
C ASN A 231 9.91 30.89 7.85
N LEU A 232 10.63 30.39 8.85
CA LEU A 232 10.62 30.97 10.19
C LEU A 232 11.86 31.83 10.50
N PHE A 233 12.96 31.61 9.78
CA PHE A 233 14.24 32.27 10.08
C PHE A 233 14.79 33.11 8.91
N SER A 234 14.02 33.28 7.84
CA SER A 234 14.37 34.12 6.67
C SER A 234 13.77 35.53 6.74
N SER A 235 13.32 35.98 7.92
CA SER A 235 12.80 37.32 8.19
C SER A 235 13.78 38.21 8.94
#